data_7e6d52a24b06f2c51295ff45c54d1925
#
_entry.id   7e6d52a24b06f2c51295ff45c54d1925
#
_cell.length_a   1.000
_cell.length_b   1.000
_cell.length_c   1.000
_cell.angle_alpha   90.00
_cell.angle_beta   90.00
_cell.angle_gamma   90.00
#
_symmetry.space_group_name_H-M   'P 1'
#
loop_
_entity.id
_entity.type
_entity.pdbx_description
1 polymer ?
#
loop_
_entity_poly.entity_id
_entity_poly.type
_entity_poly.pdbx_seq_one_letter_code
_entity_poly.pdbx_strand_id
1 'polypeptide(L)'
;LLLSSAASDVYKRQVLTAFGMTKRSGRSADNDPGLSAILNSNTPAVCLVGKSWDFHVDIALGISNEENLENISETAKLFVKEKKEFMFDAEHFFDGFKNNKEYALSCIKSAYDNGARWIVLCDTNGGTLPNEVSEIVNEVIKSVPGQNLGIHAHNDTGNAVANSLAAVLSGVRQIQGTINGLGERCGNANLMSIIPTLHLKPTYSKNYEISIKKENINKLTQCSRLLDEILNRKPNQHLPY
;
A
#
# COMPACT_ATOMS: atom_id res chain seq x y z
N LEU A 1 -16.35 -18.25 -13.74
CA LEU A 1 -15.84 -18.53 -12.38
C LEU A 1 -17.03 -18.78 -11.47
N LEU A 2 -17.34 -20.05 -11.19
CA LEU A 2 -18.31 -20.43 -10.17
C LEU A 2 -17.61 -20.23 -8.81
N LEU A 3 -17.88 -19.09 -8.17
CA LEU A 3 -17.51 -18.85 -6.78
C LEU A 3 -18.42 -19.72 -5.90
N SER A 4 -17.85 -20.54 -5.03
CA SER A 4 -18.61 -21.26 -4.02
C SER A 4 -19.33 -20.29 -3.07
N SER A 5 -20.42 -20.68 -2.44
CA SER A 5 -21.16 -19.87 -1.47
C SER A 5 -20.27 -19.36 -0.33
N ALA A 6 -19.30 -20.17 0.10
CA ALA A 6 -18.31 -19.79 1.12
C ALA A 6 -17.38 -18.64 0.64
N ALA A 7 -16.94 -18.65 -0.62
CA ALA A 7 -16.18 -17.54 -1.19
C ALA A 7 -17.01 -16.26 -1.24
N SER A 8 -18.30 -16.36 -1.62
CA SER A 8 -19.24 -15.23 -1.62
C SER A 8 -19.36 -14.56 -0.24
N ASP A 9 -19.37 -15.30 0.86
CA ASP A 9 -19.46 -14.73 2.21
C ASP A 9 -18.15 -14.08 2.67
N VAL A 10 -16.99 -14.55 2.23
CA VAL A 10 -15.69 -13.90 2.46
C VAL A 10 -15.63 -12.58 1.71
N TYR A 11 -16.04 -12.54 0.44
CA TYR A 11 -16.05 -11.31 -0.38
C TYR A 11 -17.00 -10.24 0.16
N LYS A 12 -18.08 -10.58 0.84
CA LYS A 12 -18.98 -9.60 1.49
C LYS A 12 -18.33 -8.83 2.64
N ARG A 13 -17.22 -9.32 3.18
CA ARG A 13 -16.50 -8.70 4.32
C ARG A 13 -15.22 -7.97 3.90
N GLN A 14 -14.85 -8.04 2.63
CA GLN A 14 -13.63 -7.46 2.08
C GLN A 14 -13.98 -6.48 0.97
N VAL A 15 -13.19 -5.41 0.86
CA VAL A 15 -13.24 -4.50 -0.28
C VAL A 15 -12.22 -5.00 -1.31
N LEU A 16 -12.74 -5.67 -2.35
CA LEU A 16 -11.90 -6.11 -3.46
C LEU A 16 -11.37 -4.88 -4.20
N THR A 17 -10.05 -4.84 -4.40
CA THR A 17 -9.36 -3.70 -4.98
C THR A 17 -8.64 -4.12 -6.27
N ALA A 18 -8.92 -3.42 -7.38
CA ALA A 18 -8.15 -3.61 -8.59
C ALA A 18 -6.84 -2.83 -8.52
N PHE A 19 -5.78 -3.40 -9.11
CA PHE A 19 -4.45 -2.80 -9.10
C PHE A 19 -4.00 -2.40 -10.50
N GLY A 20 -3.26 -1.29 -10.61
CA GLY A 20 -2.65 -0.84 -11.85
C GLY A 20 -1.75 0.37 -11.64
N MET A 21 -1.56 1.15 -12.70
CA MET A 21 -0.71 2.35 -12.71
C MET A 21 -1.54 3.60 -13.00
N THR A 22 -1.03 4.76 -12.61
CA THR A 22 -1.53 6.06 -13.07
C THR A 22 -1.52 6.15 -14.59
N LYS A 23 -2.29 7.08 -15.16
CA LYS A 23 -2.40 7.24 -16.63
C LYS A 23 -1.03 7.39 -17.29
N ARG A 24 -0.93 6.91 -18.51
CA ARG A 24 0.28 7.06 -19.32
C ARG A 24 0.39 8.46 -19.89
N SER A 25 1.62 8.91 -20.04
CA SER A 25 1.94 10.14 -20.75
C SER A 25 1.35 10.18 -22.17
N GLY A 26 1.01 11.37 -22.62
CA GLY A 26 0.45 11.60 -23.97
C GLY A 26 -1.00 11.12 -24.17
N ARG A 27 -1.70 10.70 -23.11
CA ARG A 27 -3.11 10.27 -23.13
C ARG A 27 -3.94 11.05 -22.13
N SER A 28 -5.23 11.22 -22.40
CA SER A 28 -6.18 11.65 -21.37
C SER A 28 -6.57 10.44 -20.49
N ALA A 29 -6.97 10.69 -19.26
CA ALA A 29 -7.38 9.63 -18.34
C ALA A 29 -8.55 8.79 -18.89
N ASP A 30 -9.50 9.42 -19.60
CA ASP A 30 -10.65 8.75 -20.20
C ASP A 30 -10.27 7.83 -21.40
N ASN A 31 -9.11 8.04 -22.03
CA ASN A 31 -8.63 7.29 -23.19
C ASN A 31 -7.42 6.39 -22.88
N ASP A 32 -7.08 6.19 -21.63
CA ASP A 32 -6.03 5.26 -21.21
C ASP A 32 -6.57 3.83 -21.12
N PRO A 33 -6.09 2.88 -21.95
CA PRO A 33 -6.57 1.50 -21.91
C PRO A 33 -6.34 0.79 -20.57
N GLY A 34 -5.25 1.14 -19.85
CA GLY A 34 -4.96 0.60 -18.52
C GLY A 34 -6.00 1.04 -17.52
N LEU A 35 -6.31 2.34 -17.48
CA LEU A 35 -7.35 2.87 -16.58
C LEU A 35 -8.74 2.36 -16.97
N SER A 36 -9.05 2.24 -18.27
CA SER A 36 -10.31 1.66 -18.74
C SER A 36 -10.48 0.20 -18.29
N ALA A 37 -9.42 -0.60 -18.35
CA ALA A 37 -9.46 -2.00 -17.87
C ALA A 37 -9.74 -2.07 -16.36
N ILE A 38 -9.15 -1.16 -15.58
CA ILE A 38 -9.37 -1.07 -14.12
C ILE A 38 -10.80 -0.59 -13.81
N LEU A 39 -11.33 0.39 -14.54
CA LEU A 39 -12.72 0.81 -14.40
C LEU A 39 -13.69 -0.34 -14.64
N ASN A 40 -13.41 -1.16 -15.67
CA ASN A 40 -14.24 -2.32 -16.04
C ASN A 40 -14.05 -3.56 -15.15
N SER A 41 -13.16 -3.51 -14.15
CA SER A 41 -12.94 -4.62 -13.21
C SER A 41 -14.11 -4.89 -12.28
N ASN A 42 -15.10 -3.98 -12.21
CA ASN A 42 -16.25 -4.02 -11.30
C ASN A 42 -15.89 -4.08 -9.81
N THR A 43 -14.67 -3.64 -9.44
CA THR A 43 -14.26 -3.53 -8.04
C THR A 43 -14.73 -2.21 -7.43
N PRO A 44 -15.11 -2.17 -6.15
CA PRO A 44 -15.51 -0.92 -5.48
C PRO A 44 -14.31 0.01 -5.19
N ALA A 45 -13.11 -0.55 -5.12
CA ALA A 45 -11.88 0.18 -4.85
C ALA A 45 -10.80 -0.09 -5.90
N VAL A 46 -9.87 0.84 -6.03
CA VAL A 46 -8.72 0.74 -6.91
C VAL A 46 -7.46 1.23 -6.20
N CYS A 47 -6.34 0.57 -6.43
CA CYS A 47 -5.02 0.96 -5.95
C CYS A 47 -4.11 1.17 -7.15
N LEU A 48 -3.64 2.40 -7.36
CA LEU A 48 -2.82 2.72 -8.52
C LEU A 48 -1.46 3.24 -8.09
N VAL A 49 -0.42 2.60 -8.63
CA VAL A 49 0.95 3.01 -8.40
C VAL A 49 1.33 4.17 -9.32
N GLY A 50 2.02 5.16 -8.75
CA GLY A 50 2.63 6.26 -9.50
C GLY A 50 4.00 6.63 -8.93
N LYS A 51 4.88 7.13 -9.80
CA LYS A 51 6.24 7.51 -9.39
C LYS A 51 6.18 8.74 -8.47
N SER A 52 6.94 8.67 -7.38
CA SER A 52 7.10 9.76 -6.42
C SER A 52 8.56 10.14 -6.15
N TRP A 53 9.47 9.62 -6.96
CA TRP A 53 10.88 9.97 -7.00
C TRP A 53 11.22 10.56 -8.37
N ASP A 54 11.67 11.81 -8.43
CA ASP A 54 11.99 12.54 -9.65
C ASP A 54 12.99 11.82 -10.54
N PHE A 55 14.02 11.18 -9.95
CA PHE A 55 14.94 10.32 -10.69
C PHE A 55 14.23 9.22 -11.49
N HIS A 56 13.21 8.57 -10.92
CA HIS A 56 12.45 7.53 -11.62
C HIS A 56 11.43 8.11 -12.61
N VAL A 57 10.97 9.34 -12.41
CA VAL A 57 10.14 10.04 -13.40
C VAL A 57 10.94 10.30 -14.68
N ASP A 58 12.18 10.76 -14.54
CA ASP A 58 13.09 10.99 -15.65
C ASP A 58 13.47 9.68 -16.36
N ILE A 59 14.12 8.76 -15.65
CA ILE A 59 14.75 7.58 -16.28
C ILE A 59 13.76 6.48 -16.69
N ALA A 60 12.62 6.33 -15.98
CA ALA A 60 11.67 5.25 -16.24
C ALA A 60 10.45 5.71 -17.03
N LEU A 61 10.00 6.95 -16.88
CA LEU A 61 8.86 7.49 -17.61
C LEU A 61 9.29 8.41 -18.76
N GLY A 62 10.45 9.07 -18.68
CA GLY A 62 10.95 10.01 -19.68
C GLY A 62 10.08 11.25 -19.84
N ILE A 63 9.48 11.72 -18.75
CA ILE A 63 8.57 12.88 -18.72
C ILE A 63 9.03 13.90 -17.68
N SER A 64 8.45 15.10 -17.72
CA SER A 64 8.71 16.12 -16.71
C SER A 64 8.03 15.79 -15.38
N ASN A 65 8.51 16.38 -14.30
CA ASN A 65 7.90 16.29 -12.97
C ASN A 65 6.47 16.85 -12.97
N GLU A 66 6.24 17.94 -13.70
CA GLU A 66 4.93 18.58 -13.82
C GLU A 66 3.94 17.66 -14.53
N GLU A 67 4.35 16.99 -15.60
CA GLU A 67 3.50 16.04 -16.32
C GLU A 67 3.16 14.82 -15.44
N ASN A 68 4.10 14.34 -14.62
CA ASN A 68 3.82 13.26 -13.68
C ASN A 68 2.80 13.69 -12.61
N LEU A 69 2.90 14.91 -12.08
CA LEU A 69 1.91 15.45 -11.14
C LEU A 69 0.51 15.58 -11.78
N GLU A 70 0.44 15.99 -13.03
CA GLU A 70 -0.80 16.04 -13.80
C GLU A 70 -1.38 14.63 -14.01
N ASN A 71 -0.55 13.65 -14.36
CA ASN A 71 -0.95 12.25 -14.51
C ASN A 71 -1.56 11.68 -13.23
N ILE A 72 -0.97 11.98 -12.08
CA ILE A 72 -1.50 11.58 -10.77
C ILE A 72 -2.85 12.25 -10.51
N SER A 73 -2.92 13.58 -10.71
CA SER A 73 -4.13 14.38 -10.48
C SER A 73 -5.31 13.90 -11.33
N GLU A 74 -5.10 13.76 -12.65
CA GLU A 74 -6.16 13.34 -13.57
C GLU A 74 -6.62 11.92 -13.30
N THR A 75 -5.71 11.02 -12.93
CA THR A 75 -6.04 9.66 -12.52
C THR A 75 -6.93 9.67 -11.28
N ALA A 76 -6.57 10.43 -10.24
CA ALA A 76 -7.36 10.55 -9.03
C ALA A 76 -8.77 11.08 -9.32
N LYS A 77 -8.87 12.18 -10.09
CA LYS A 77 -10.15 12.77 -10.50
C LYS A 77 -11.05 11.77 -11.24
N LEU A 78 -10.50 10.97 -12.13
CA LEU A 78 -11.26 9.97 -12.87
C LEU A 78 -11.92 8.96 -11.92
N PHE A 79 -11.15 8.30 -11.04
CA PHE A 79 -11.70 7.26 -10.17
C PHE A 79 -12.62 7.79 -9.10
N VAL A 80 -12.37 8.99 -8.58
CA VAL A 80 -13.28 9.67 -7.64
C VAL A 80 -14.61 10.04 -8.33
N LYS A 81 -14.58 10.55 -9.57
CA LYS A 81 -15.76 10.81 -10.40
C LYS A 81 -16.58 9.53 -10.61
N GLU A 82 -15.92 8.42 -10.86
CA GLU A 82 -16.53 7.09 -11.05
C GLU A 82 -16.92 6.40 -9.71
N LYS A 83 -16.87 7.15 -8.59
CA LYS A 83 -17.27 6.71 -7.24
C LYS A 83 -16.53 5.47 -6.74
N LYS A 84 -15.30 5.26 -7.17
CA LYS A 84 -14.42 4.22 -6.64
C LYS A 84 -13.59 4.77 -5.48
N GLU A 85 -13.39 3.96 -4.45
CA GLU A 85 -12.40 4.29 -3.42
C GLU A 85 -11.01 4.22 -4.04
N PHE A 86 -10.34 5.36 -4.15
CA PHE A 86 -9.04 5.46 -4.81
C PHE A 86 -7.92 5.46 -3.77
N MET A 87 -6.95 4.55 -3.97
CA MET A 87 -5.68 4.49 -3.26
C MET A 87 -4.54 4.84 -4.22
N PHE A 88 -3.64 5.67 -3.76
CA PHE A 88 -2.42 6.04 -4.47
C PHE A 88 -1.20 5.43 -3.79
N ASP A 89 -0.56 4.46 -4.42
CA ASP A 89 0.72 3.92 -3.99
C ASP A 89 1.84 4.79 -4.54
N ALA A 90 2.45 5.59 -3.66
CA ALA A 90 3.55 6.48 -3.99
C ALA A 90 4.86 5.67 -4.10
N GLU A 91 5.18 5.17 -5.28
CA GLU A 91 6.30 4.28 -5.52
C GLU A 91 7.64 4.99 -5.29
N HIS A 92 8.55 4.32 -4.59
CA HIS A 92 9.85 4.87 -4.15
C HIS A 92 9.73 6.14 -3.30
N PHE A 93 8.66 6.27 -2.51
CA PHE A 93 8.40 7.50 -1.76
C PHE A 93 9.53 7.85 -0.80
N PHE A 94 10.03 6.88 -0.04
CA PHE A 94 11.10 7.13 0.94
C PHE A 94 12.42 7.55 0.28
N ASP A 95 12.76 6.96 -0.86
CA ASP A 95 13.93 7.37 -1.64
C ASP A 95 13.73 8.77 -2.23
N GLY A 96 12.58 9.00 -2.84
CA GLY A 96 12.20 10.32 -3.37
C GLY A 96 12.22 11.41 -2.30
N PHE A 97 11.67 11.13 -1.12
CA PHE A 97 11.65 12.08 -0.01
C PHE A 97 13.07 12.42 0.48
N LYS A 98 13.97 11.46 0.57
CA LYS A 98 15.36 11.68 0.97
C LYS A 98 16.14 12.50 -0.06
N ASN A 99 15.82 12.34 -1.35
CA ASN A 99 16.53 13.02 -2.44
C ASN A 99 15.91 14.37 -2.81
N ASN A 100 14.57 14.43 -2.92
CA ASN A 100 13.81 15.63 -3.29
C ASN A 100 12.49 15.64 -2.51
N LYS A 101 12.55 16.08 -1.26
CA LYS A 101 11.42 16.13 -0.33
C LYS A 101 10.22 16.88 -0.92
N GLU A 102 10.47 18.05 -1.54
CA GLU A 102 9.40 18.91 -2.05
C GLU A 102 8.62 18.22 -3.16
N TYR A 103 9.32 17.55 -4.07
CA TYR A 103 8.69 16.82 -5.16
C TYR A 103 7.90 15.60 -4.65
N ALA A 104 8.49 14.79 -3.78
CA ALA A 104 7.82 13.63 -3.20
C ALA A 104 6.52 14.03 -2.47
N LEU A 105 6.56 15.13 -1.69
CA LEU A 105 5.37 15.68 -1.04
C LEU A 105 4.34 16.20 -2.05
N SER A 106 4.79 16.80 -3.16
CA SER A 106 3.89 17.27 -4.22
C SER A 106 3.14 16.11 -4.89
N CYS A 107 3.79 14.96 -5.11
CA CYS A 107 3.14 13.77 -5.67
C CYS A 107 2.00 13.27 -4.78
N ILE A 108 2.27 13.07 -3.48
CA ILE A 108 1.23 12.58 -2.55
C ILE A 108 0.12 13.61 -2.34
N LYS A 109 0.46 14.88 -2.33
CA LYS A 109 -0.51 15.97 -2.21
C LYS A 109 -1.38 16.07 -3.45
N SER A 110 -0.82 15.88 -4.65
CA SER A 110 -1.59 15.84 -5.90
C SER A 110 -2.66 14.76 -5.88
N ALA A 111 -2.37 13.56 -5.38
CA ALA A 111 -3.38 12.51 -5.22
C ALA A 111 -4.40 12.85 -4.12
N TYR A 112 -3.94 13.30 -2.96
CA TYR A 112 -4.80 13.58 -1.81
C TYR A 112 -5.80 14.73 -2.08
N ASP A 113 -5.34 15.85 -2.61
CA ASP A 113 -6.17 17.02 -2.92
C ASP A 113 -7.23 16.72 -4.02
N ASN A 114 -7.00 15.68 -4.82
CA ASN A 114 -7.94 15.22 -5.84
C ASN A 114 -8.79 14.01 -5.39
N GLY A 115 -8.84 13.75 -4.07
CA GLY A 115 -9.80 12.89 -3.44
C GLY A 115 -9.35 11.44 -3.22
N ALA A 116 -8.06 11.13 -3.33
CA ALA A 116 -7.57 9.82 -2.92
C ALA A 116 -7.90 9.56 -1.44
N ARG A 117 -8.54 8.41 -1.17
CA ARG A 117 -8.87 7.99 0.20
C ARG A 117 -7.62 7.60 0.98
N TRP A 118 -6.71 6.90 0.32
CA TRP A 118 -5.47 6.43 0.91
C TRP A 118 -4.27 6.88 0.09
N ILE A 119 -3.28 7.41 0.78
CA ILE A 119 -1.95 7.72 0.26
C ILE A 119 -0.98 6.73 0.91
N VAL A 120 -0.47 5.81 0.12
CA VAL A 120 0.40 4.73 0.60
C VAL A 120 1.85 5.09 0.31
N LEU A 121 2.63 5.20 1.37
CA LEU A 121 4.06 5.49 1.28
C LEU A 121 4.81 4.18 1.04
N CYS A 122 5.44 4.04 -0.14
CA CYS A 122 6.11 2.79 -0.51
C CYS A 122 7.62 2.87 -0.24
N ASP A 123 8.10 1.97 0.62
CA ASP A 123 9.54 1.65 0.74
C ASP A 123 9.89 0.56 -0.29
N THR A 124 9.91 0.98 -1.57
CA THR A 124 10.01 0.08 -2.72
C THR A 124 11.35 -0.64 -2.77
N ASN A 125 12.45 0.01 -2.37
CA ASN A 125 13.76 -0.60 -2.27
C ASN A 125 13.96 -1.40 -0.97
N GLY A 126 13.06 -1.27 0.01
CA GLY A 126 13.15 -1.96 1.30
C GLY A 126 14.39 -1.56 2.12
N GLY A 127 14.94 -0.38 1.84
CA GLY A 127 16.19 0.10 2.42
C GLY A 127 16.03 1.08 3.58
N THR A 128 14.81 1.50 3.88
CA THR A 128 14.54 2.50 4.93
C THR A 128 14.57 1.84 6.32
N LEU A 129 15.13 2.54 7.30
CA LEU A 129 15.17 2.07 8.69
C LEU A 129 13.95 2.57 9.47
N PRO A 130 13.55 1.89 10.58
CA PRO A 130 12.35 2.25 11.33
C PRO A 130 12.33 3.67 11.90
N ASN A 131 13.48 4.20 12.33
CA ASN A 131 13.60 5.58 12.78
C ASN A 131 13.40 6.58 11.63
N GLU A 132 13.97 6.31 10.45
CA GLU A 132 13.78 7.13 9.25
C GLU A 132 12.30 7.13 8.82
N VAL A 133 11.63 5.96 8.87
CA VAL A 133 10.17 5.87 8.61
C VAL A 133 9.41 6.80 9.56
N SER A 134 9.72 6.76 10.86
CA SER A 134 9.05 7.60 11.84
C SER A 134 9.28 9.09 11.57
N GLU A 135 10.51 9.49 11.26
CA GLU A 135 10.86 10.88 10.95
C GLU A 135 10.12 11.38 9.70
N ILE A 136 10.14 10.59 8.62
CA ILE A 136 9.50 10.94 7.34
C ILE A 136 7.97 10.99 7.49
N VAL A 137 7.36 10.01 8.16
CA VAL A 137 5.90 10.02 8.39
C VAL A 137 5.48 11.24 9.22
N ASN A 138 6.25 11.62 10.25
CA ASN A 138 5.98 12.83 11.05
C ASN A 138 6.04 14.13 10.23
N GLU A 139 6.81 14.16 9.15
CA GLU A 139 6.79 15.27 8.20
C GLU A 139 5.57 15.21 7.27
N VAL A 140 5.27 14.02 6.74
CA VAL A 140 4.16 13.79 5.81
C VAL A 140 2.80 14.14 6.42
N ILE A 141 2.58 13.83 7.71
CA ILE A 141 1.30 14.12 8.39
C ILE A 141 0.97 15.62 8.48
N LYS A 142 1.94 16.49 8.25
CA LYS A 142 1.72 17.95 8.15
C LYS A 142 1.00 18.34 6.85
N SER A 143 1.06 17.47 5.82
CA SER A 143 0.46 17.70 4.49
C SER A 143 -0.72 16.77 4.20
N VAL A 144 -0.66 15.52 4.66
CA VAL A 144 -1.72 14.52 4.49
C VAL A 144 -2.06 13.92 5.86
N PRO A 145 -3.30 14.03 6.35
CA PRO A 145 -3.66 13.51 7.66
C PRO A 145 -3.37 12.02 7.81
N GLY A 146 -2.85 11.59 8.96
CA GLY A 146 -2.47 10.21 9.21
C GLY A 146 -3.58 9.17 8.98
N GLN A 147 -4.84 9.56 9.19
CA GLN A 147 -6.02 8.74 8.91
C GLN A 147 -6.22 8.44 7.41
N ASN A 148 -5.49 9.11 6.54
CA ASN A 148 -5.47 8.90 5.10
C ASN A 148 -4.15 8.27 4.62
N LEU A 149 -3.22 7.96 5.54
CA LEU A 149 -1.93 7.40 5.20
C LEU A 149 -1.88 5.87 5.34
N GLY A 150 -1.23 5.25 4.37
CA GLY A 150 -0.83 3.85 4.36
C GLY A 150 0.69 3.69 4.27
N ILE A 151 1.17 2.48 4.53
CA ILE A 151 2.56 2.07 4.29
C ILE A 151 2.60 0.75 3.53
N HIS A 152 3.51 0.67 2.57
CA HIS A 152 3.88 -0.55 1.85
C HIS A 152 5.39 -0.71 1.93
N ALA A 153 5.87 -1.68 2.71
CA ALA A 153 7.28 -1.88 2.93
C ALA A 153 7.78 -3.22 2.36
N HIS A 154 8.84 -3.17 1.54
CA HIS A 154 9.60 -4.34 1.12
C HIS A 154 10.62 -4.73 2.20
N ASN A 155 11.09 -5.98 2.15
CA ASN A 155 11.84 -6.59 3.25
C ASN A 155 13.33 -6.80 2.96
N ASP A 156 13.92 -6.00 2.08
CA ASP A 156 15.30 -6.18 1.62
C ASP A 156 16.34 -6.02 2.74
N THR A 157 16.07 -5.15 3.71
CA THR A 157 16.88 -5.03 4.94
C THR A 157 16.36 -5.85 6.12
N GLY A 158 15.32 -6.68 5.92
CA GLY A 158 14.67 -7.42 7.01
C GLY A 158 13.77 -6.57 7.91
N ASN A 159 13.52 -5.29 7.56
CA ASN A 159 12.83 -4.33 8.42
C ASN A 159 11.36 -4.07 8.05
N ALA A 160 10.79 -4.73 7.05
CA ALA A 160 9.45 -4.40 6.56
C ALA A 160 8.37 -4.41 7.67
N VAL A 161 8.41 -5.40 8.57
CA VAL A 161 7.50 -5.47 9.72
C VAL A 161 7.77 -4.33 10.70
N ALA A 162 9.02 -4.07 11.03
CA ALA A 162 9.41 -3.00 11.95
C ALA A 162 9.05 -1.62 11.39
N ASN A 163 9.28 -1.39 10.09
CA ASN A 163 8.92 -0.17 9.38
C ASN A 163 7.40 0.06 9.41
N SER A 164 6.60 -0.99 9.13
CA SER A 164 5.14 -0.91 9.18
C SER A 164 4.63 -0.56 10.59
N LEU A 165 5.22 -1.17 11.63
CA LEU A 165 4.85 -0.89 13.02
C LEU A 165 5.28 0.51 13.47
N ALA A 166 6.45 0.99 13.05
CA ALA A 166 6.92 2.35 13.31
C ALA A 166 6.02 3.39 12.65
N ALA A 167 5.59 3.14 11.40
CA ALA A 167 4.65 3.99 10.69
C ALA A 167 3.30 4.13 11.41
N VAL A 168 2.76 3.02 11.97
CA VAL A 168 1.52 3.06 12.77
C VAL A 168 1.67 3.96 13.98
N LEU A 169 2.78 3.86 14.71
CA LEU A 169 3.05 4.73 15.88
C LEU A 169 3.17 6.21 15.46
N SER A 170 3.67 6.47 14.27
CA SER A 170 3.82 7.82 13.71
C SER A 170 2.53 8.37 13.07
N GLY A 171 1.43 7.61 13.04
CA GLY A 171 0.13 8.12 12.59
C GLY A 171 -0.50 7.43 11.39
N VAL A 172 0.19 6.52 10.70
CA VAL A 172 -0.36 5.74 9.60
C VAL A 172 -1.49 4.82 10.07
N ARG A 173 -2.53 4.62 9.24
CA ARG A 173 -3.72 3.84 9.57
C ARG A 173 -4.04 2.70 8.61
N GLN A 174 -3.26 2.53 7.55
CA GLN A 174 -3.35 1.39 6.65
C GLN A 174 -1.97 0.74 6.51
N ILE A 175 -1.93 -0.59 6.49
CA ILE A 175 -0.72 -1.36 6.18
C ILE A 175 -1.04 -2.26 4.99
N GLN A 176 -0.23 -2.17 3.95
CA GLN A 176 -0.17 -3.17 2.90
C GLN A 176 0.91 -4.19 3.24
N GLY A 177 0.56 -5.45 3.16
CA GLY A 177 1.46 -6.56 3.43
C GLY A 177 0.92 -7.85 2.86
N THR A 178 1.64 -8.95 3.04
CA THR A 178 1.27 -10.23 2.47
C THR A 178 1.32 -11.35 3.50
N ILE A 179 0.54 -12.41 3.26
CA ILE A 179 0.62 -13.62 4.06
C ILE A 179 2.01 -14.24 3.86
N ASN A 180 2.67 -14.62 4.94
CA ASN A 180 4.03 -15.17 4.98
C ASN A 180 5.11 -14.22 4.41
N GLY A 181 4.80 -12.93 4.24
CA GLY A 181 5.74 -11.96 3.70
C GLY A 181 6.11 -12.20 2.23
N LEU A 182 5.26 -12.90 1.48
CA LEU A 182 5.51 -13.15 0.06
C LEU A 182 5.60 -11.85 -0.73
N GLY A 183 6.49 -11.79 -1.70
CA GLY A 183 6.66 -10.62 -2.56
C GLY A 183 7.94 -10.70 -3.38
N GLU A 184 8.23 -9.61 -4.06
CA GLU A 184 9.44 -9.48 -4.86
C GLU A 184 10.72 -9.52 -3.99
N ARG A 185 11.80 -10.02 -4.54
CA ARG A 185 13.14 -10.10 -3.94
C ARG A 185 13.11 -10.78 -2.56
N CYS A 186 13.21 -10.00 -1.47
CA CYS A 186 13.20 -10.49 -0.08
C CYS A 186 11.79 -10.51 0.55
N GLY A 187 10.76 -10.17 -0.22
CA GLY A 187 9.36 -10.17 0.21
C GLY A 187 8.86 -8.82 0.70
N ASN A 188 7.65 -8.85 1.24
CA ASN A 188 6.93 -7.71 1.78
C ASN A 188 6.75 -7.82 3.30
N ALA A 189 6.16 -6.81 3.90
CA ALA A 189 5.77 -6.84 5.30
C ALA A 189 4.87 -8.05 5.61
N ASN A 190 5.31 -8.90 6.53
CA ASN A 190 4.62 -10.15 6.86
C ASN A 190 3.41 -9.90 7.76
N LEU A 191 2.20 -10.05 7.22
CA LEU A 191 0.95 -9.90 7.97
C LEU A 191 0.83 -10.92 9.11
N MET A 192 1.47 -12.09 9.00
CA MET A 192 1.48 -13.10 10.06
C MET A 192 2.22 -12.63 11.31
N SER A 193 3.13 -11.66 11.18
CA SER A 193 3.81 -11.01 12.31
C SER A 193 3.10 -9.74 12.76
N ILE A 194 2.61 -8.94 11.81
CA ILE A 194 1.98 -7.63 12.09
C ILE A 194 0.67 -7.79 12.85
N ILE A 195 -0.24 -8.64 12.37
CA ILE A 195 -1.58 -8.81 12.96
C ILE A 195 -1.51 -9.21 14.44
N PRO A 196 -0.79 -10.27 14.83
CA PRO A 196 -0.71 -10.63 16.24
C PRO A 196 0.05 -9.58 17.07
N THR A 197 1.05 -8.90 16.50
CA THR A 197 1.74 -7.81 17.20
C THR A 197 0.78 -6.68 17.57
N LEU A 198 -0.04 -6.24 16.60
CA LEU A 198 -1.03 -5.19 16.83
C LEU A 198 -2.06 -5.59 17.92
N HIS A 199 -2.47 -6.85 17.97
CA HIS A 199 -3.45 -7.35 18.95
C HIS A 199 -2.87 -7.65 20.33
N LEU A 200 -1.64 -8.14 20.40
CA LEU A 200 -1.08 -8.70 21.63
C LEU A 200 -0.17 -7.72 22.37
N LYS A 201 0.40 -6.75 21.68
CA LYS A 201 1.30 -5.78 22.33
C LYS A 201 0.52 -4.57 22.84
N PRO A 202 0.59 -4.25 24.15
CA PRO A 202 -0.20 -3.16 24.75
C PRO A 202 0.01 -1.80 24.09
N THR A 203 1.19 -1.53 23.56
CA THR A 203 1.52 -0.30 22.82
C THR A 203 0.54 -0.06 21.65
N TYR A 204 0.09 -1.13 21.01
CA TYR A 204 -0.85 -1.05 19.89
C TYR A 204 -2.29 -1.34 20.33
N SER A 205 -2.53 -2.46 21.00
CA SER A 205 -3.87 -2.95 21.30
C SER A 205 -4.69 -2.05 22.25
N LYS A 206 -4.04 -1.18 23.02
CA LYS A 206 -4.72 -0.19 23.86
C LYS A 206 -5.05 1.12 23.13
N ASN A 207 -4.36 1.40 22.03
CA ASN A 207 -4.41 2.70 21.34
C ASN A 207 -5.06 2.64 19.97
N TYR A 208 -5.22 1.45 19.38
CA TYR A 208 -5.73 1.29 18.02
C TYR A 208 -6.80 0.20 17.96
N GLU A 209 -7.85 0.50 17.23
CA GLU A 209 -8.82 -0.51 16.79
C GLU A 209 -8.30 -1.19 15.52
N ILE A 210 -8.39 -2.52 15.48
CA ILE A 210 -7.86 -3.34 14.41
C ILE A 210 -9.03 -4.01 13.69
N SER A 211 -9.11 -3.87 12.38
CA SER A 211 -10.21 -4.37 11.57
C SER A 211 -10.37 -5.90 11.62
N ILE A 212 -9.27 -6.64 11.85
CA ILE A 212 -9.31 -8.08 12.06
C ILE A 212 -9.66 -8.35 13.52
N LYS A 213 -10.74 -9.09 13.77
CA LYS A 213 -11.18 -9.41 15.12
C LYS A 213 -10.16 -10.28 15.85
N LYS A 214 -9.98 -10.03 17.15
CA LYS A 214 -9.00 -10.74 18.00
C LYS A 214 -9.22 -12.26 18.05
N GLU A 215 -10.45 -12.72 18.03
CA GLU A 215 -10.78 -14.16 17.98
C GLU A 215 -10.30 -14.86 16.73
N ASN A 216 -9.99 -14.14 15.65
CA ASN A 216 -9.47 -14.70 14.41
C ASN A 216 -7.94 -14.90 14.40
N ILE A 217 -7.23 -14.45 15.43
CA ILE A 217 -5.77 -14.66 15.52
C ILE A 217 -5.42 -16.14 15.52
N ASN A 218 -6.25 -16.99 16.14
CA ASN A 218 -6.05 -18.44 16.16
C ASN A 218 -6.08 -19.09 14.76
N LYS A 219 -6.57 -18.40 13.72
CA LYS A 219 -6.61 -18.89 12.35
C LYS A 219 -5.35 -18.55 11.54
N LEU A 220 -4.47 -17.71 12.08
CA LEU A 220 -3.29 -17.24 11.32
C LEU A 220 -2.38 -18.38 10.89
N THR A 221 -2.06 -19.30 11.80
CA THR A 221 -1.22 -20.47 11.48
C THR A 221 -1.85 -21.35 10.40
N GLN A 222 -3.18 -21.52 10.45
CA GLN A 222 -3.91 -22.27 9.42
C GLN A 222 -3.84 -21.57 8.07
N CYS A 223 -4.03 -20.25 8.04
CA CYS A 223 -3.92 -19.45 6.80
C CYS A 223 -2.50 -19.52 6.22
N SER A 224 -1.48 -19.41 7.07
CA SER A 224 -0.07 -19.50 6.66
C SER A 224 0.23 -20.86 6.01
N ARG A 225 -0.17 -21.96 6.66
CA ARG A 225 0.06 -23.32 6.15
C ARG A 225 -0.72 -23.63 4.89
N LEU A 226 -1.97 -23.18 4.81
CA LEU A 226 -2.80 -23.34 3.61
C LEU A 226 -2.15 -22.64 2.40
N LEU A 227 -1.57 -21.44 2.60
CA LEU A 227 -0.87 -20.78 1.52
C LEU A 227 0.38 -21.54 1.07
N ASP A 228 1.17 -22.06 2.01
CA ASP A 228 2.34 -22.89 1.68
C ASP A 228 1.95 -24.16 0.92
N GLU A 229 0.83 -24.81 1.30
CA GLU A 229 0.28 -25.96 0.61
C GLU A 229 -0.15 -25.62 -0.83
N ILE A 230 -0.91 -24.54 -1.02
CA ILE A 230 -1.33 -24.06 -2.35
C ILE A 230 -0.13 -23.77 -3.25
N LEU A 231 0.93 -23.21 -2.68
CA LEU A 231 2.17 -22.88 -3.39
C LEU A 231 3.15 -24.03 -3.51
N ASN A 232 2.81 -25.22 -2.98
CA ASN A 232 3.69 -26.39 -2.91
C ASN A 232 5.05 -26.06 -2.26
N ARG A 233 5.04 -25.32 -1.15
CA ARG A 233 6.22 -24.94 -0.37
C ARG A 233 6.24 -25.62 0.98
N LYS A 234 7.43 -25.93 1.48
CA LYS A 234 7.58 -26.36 2.88
C LYS A 234 7.32 -25.19 3.81
N PRO A 235 6.50 -25.37 4.89
CA PRO A 235 6.33 -24.34 5.89
C PRO A 235 7.66 -23.91 6.50
N ASN A 236 7.85 -22.61 6.65
CA ASN A 236 9.02 -22.09 7.34
C ASN A 236 8.85 -22.32 8.86
N GLN A 237 9.76 -23.11 9.45
CA GLN A 237 9.73 -23.45 10.90
C GLN A 237 10.11 -22.27 11.80
N HIS A 238 10.65 -21.18 11.26
CA HIS A 238 11.11 -20.00 12.00
C HIS A 238 10.19 -18.79 11.79
N LEU A 239 8.94 -19.01 11.36
CA LEU A 239 7.95 -17.92 11.30
C LEU A 239 7.58 -17.47 12.72
N PRO A 240 7.54 -16.15 12.98
CA PRO A 240 7.05 -15.61 14.24
C PRO A 240 5.56 -15.95 14.45
N TYR A 241 5.16 -16.17 15.71
CA TYR A 241 3.80 -16.56 16.14
C TYR A 241 3.36 -17.94 15.60
#